data_e6476baa79a03d16c5fda8c2c6c256c2
#
_entry.id   e6476baa79a03d16c5fda8c2c6c256c2
#
_cell.length_a   1.000
_cell.length_b   1.000
_cell.length_c   1.000
_cell.angle_alpha   90.00
_cell.angle_beta   90.00
_cell.angle_gamma   90.00
#
_symmetry.space_group_name_H-M   'P 1'
#
loop_
_entity.id
_entity.type
_entity.pdbx_description
1 polymer ?
#
loop_
_entity_poly.entity_id
_entity_poly.type
_entity_poly.pdbx_seq_one_letter_code
_entity_poly.pdbx_strand_id
1 'polypeptide(L)'
;DIFNVFVDSMKAADPSIKIGAVLFPHDGVYNDWSKDVLQKVQNTADFLIIHDYFRRKPNPNNVTYQEMLNSISEVQQNVYNVNNMVTSYTSKPSGYYPIAMTEFNSKTGEREISMANAIFISQVLCEQIKNNIGMSLLWSFQNGLDSHGGDHGMTARNSTVVQNNT
;
A
#
# COMPACT_ATOMS: atom_id res chain seq x y z
N ASP A 1 -4.31 -8.57 24.03
CA ASP A 1 -4.05 -8.02 22.70
C ASP A 1 -5.37 -7.59 22.06
N ILE A 2 -5.51 -6.28 21.81
CA ILE A 2 -6.79 -5.70 21.35
C ILE A 2 -7.21 -6.22 19.96
N PHE A 3 -6.27 -6.50 19.06
CA PHE A 3 -6.56 -7.06 17.74
C PHE A 3 -7.29 -8.40 17.87
N ASN A 4 -6.80 -9.31 18.69
CA ASN A 4 -7.41 -10.63 18.86
C ASN A 4 -8.80 -10.55 19.51
N VAL A 5 -9.03 -9.61 20.43
CA VAL A 5 -10.37 -9.36 20.98
C VAL A 5 -11.36 -8.92 19.90
N PHE A 6 -10.93 -8.04 18.97
CA PHE A 6 -11.76 -7.66 17.82
C PHE A 6 -11.99 -8.82 16.87
N VAL A 7 -10.95 -9.63 16.56
CA VAL A 7 -11.08 -10.83 15.71
C VAL A 7 -12.14 -11.77 16.28
N ASP A 8 -12.05 -12.09 17.57
CA ASP A 8 -13.00 -12.98 18.23
C ASP A 8 -14.45 -12.43 18.17
N SER A 9 -14.62 -11.15 18.43
CA SER A 9 -15.92 -10.47 18.38
C SER A 9 -16.51 -10.43 16.97
N MET A 10 -15.70 -10.11 15.97
CA MET A 10 -16.12 -10.04 14.57
C MET A 10 -16.48 -11.41 14.02
N LYS A 11 -15.65 -12.43 14.30
CA LYS A 11 -15.92 -13.81 13.85
C LYS A 11 -17.06 -14.47 14.63
N ALA A 12 -17.34 -14.02 15.84
CA ALA A 12 -18.57 -14.45 16.55
C ALA A 12 -19.84 -13.90 15.89
N ALA A 13 -19.77 -12.69 15.31
CA ALA A 13 -20.89 -12.11 14.57
C ALA A 13 -21.06 -12.75 13.18
N ASP A 14 -19.94 -12.97 12.47
CA ASP A 14 -19.91 -13.66 11.18
C ASP A 14 -18.61 -14.44 11.02
N PRO A 15 -18.61 -15.78 11.14
CA PRO A 15 -17.41 -16.59 11.04
C PRO A 15 -16.81 -16.65 9.62
N SER A 16 -17.53 -16.20 8.61
CA SER A 16 -17.05 -16.24 7.20
C SER A 16 -16.15 -15.07 6.84
N ILE A 17 -16.15 -13.97 7.59
CA ILE A 17 -15.34 -12.80 7.29
C ILE A 17 -13.84 -13.10 7.38
N LYS A 18 -13.08 -12.42 6.54
CA LYS A 18 -11.62 -12.44 6.58
C LYS A 18 -11.08 -11.17 7.21
N ILE A 19 -10.12 -11.32 8.11
CA ILE A 19 -9.58 -10.21 8.90
C ILE A 19 -8.10 -10.06 8.59
N GLY A 20 -7.69 -8.86 8.15
CA GLY A 20 -6.33 -8.52 7.80
C GLY A 20 -5.61 -7.75 8.90
N ALA A 21 -4.30 -7.96 9.01
CA ALA A 21 -3.42 -7.20 9.91
C ALA A 21 -2.54 -6.26 9.09
N VAL A 22 -2.45 -4.98 9.52
CA VAL A 22 -1.66 -3.96 8.83
C VAL A 22 -0.20 -4.06 9.21
N LEU A 23 0.67 -4.10 8.18
CA LEU A 23 2.12 -4.07 8.30
C LEU A 23 2.71 -2.89 7.51
N PHE A 24 3.93 -2.50 7.88
CA PHE A 24 4.80 -1.77 6.97
C PHE A 24 5.55 -2.75 6.08
N PRO A 25 5.73 -2.45 4.78
CA PRO A 25 6.48 -3.34 3.88
C PRO A 25 8.01 -3.27 4.07
N HIS A 26 8.46 -2.68 5.17
CA HIS A 26 9.86 -2.54 5.54
C HIS A 26 10.06 -2.93 7.01
N ASP A 27 11.11 -3.68 7.29
CA ASP A 27 11.49 -4.04 8.64
C ASP A 27 12.12 -2.85 9.40
N GLY A 28 12.07 -2.87 10.73
CA GLY A 28 12.66 -1.83 11.59
C GLY A 28 11.94 -0.47 11.56
N VAL A 29 10.79 -0.35 10.88
CA VAL A 29 10.01 0.90 10.82
C VAL A 29 9.09 1.00 12.03
N TYR A 30 8.94 2.19 12.60
CA TYR A 30 8.08 2.48 13.74
C TYR A 30 8.27 1.51 14.93
N ASN A 31 9.52 1.41 15.41
CA ASN A 31 9.89 0.56 16.55
C ASN A 31 9.48 -0.91 16.36
N ASP A 32 9.82 -1.49 15.21
CA ASP A 32 9.54 -2.89 14.89
C ASP A 32 8.04 -3.25 14.81
N TRP A 33 7.19 -2.29 14.45
CA TRP A 33 5.74 -2.49 14.37
C TRP A 33 5.35 -3.80 13.67
N SER A 34 5.90 -4.08 12.48
CA SER A 34 5.54 -5.26 11.70
C SER A 34 5.91 -6.56 12.40
N LYS A 35 7.07 -6.60 13.08
CA LYS A 35 7.49 -7.73 13.91
C LYS A 35 6.51 -7.97 15.06
N ASP A 36 6.19 -6.92 15.82
CA ASP A 36 5.30 -7.02 16.97
C ASP A 36 3.89 -7.46 16.56
N VAL A 37 3.37 -6.95 15.44
CA VAL A 37 2.10 -7.37 14.89
C VAL A 37 2.16 -8.84 14.49
N LEU A 38 3.12 -9.25 13.67
CA LEU A 38 3.24 -10.62 13.16
C LEU A 38 3.30 -11.65 14.29
N GLN A 39 4.09 -11.39 15.32
CA GLN A 39 4.20 -12.29 16.49
C GLN A 39 2.87 -12.48 17.22
N LYS A 40 2.03 -11.44 17.26
CA LYS A 40 0.74 -11.47 17.98
C LYS A 40 -0.40 -12.04 17.17
N VAL A 41 -0.40 -11.83 15.84
CA VAL A 41 -1.55 -12.16 14.98
C VAL A 41 -1.35 -13.41 14.13
N GLN A 42 -0.20 -14.11 14.24
CA GLN A 42 0.17 -15.21 13.35
C GLN A 42 -0.83 -16.38 13.28
N ASN A 43 -1.74 -16.50 14.25
CA ASN A 43 -2.76 -17.54 14.27
C ASN A 43 -4.17 -17.00 14.11
N THR A 44 -4.36 -15.68 13.98
CA THR A 44 -5.68 -15.04 13.96
C THR A 44 -5.91 -14.17 12.73
N ALA A 45 -4.87 -13.63 12.11
CA ALA A 45 -5.01 -12.92 10.85
C ALA A 45 -5.21 -13.89 9.68
N ASP A 46 -6.15 -13.58 8.79
CA ASP A 46 -6.40 -14.33 7.56
C ASP A 46 -5.54 -13.84 6.39
N PHE A 47 -5.12 -12.57 6.39
CA PHE A 47 -4.26 -11.95 5.37
C PHE A 47 -3.49 -10.77 5.96
N LEU A 48 -2.51 -10.25 5.21
CA LEU A 48 -1.71 -9.10 5.61
C LEU A 48 -2.05 -7.89 4.72
N ILE A 49 -2.02 -6.71 5.31
CA ILE A 49 -2.33 -5.45 4.65
C ILE A 49 -1.07 -4.60 4.62
N ILE A 50 -0.74 -4.05 3.46
CA ILE A 50 0.30 -3.03 3.30
C ILE A 50 -0.25 -1.81 2.57
N HIS A 51 0.34 -0.65 2.85
CA HIS A 51 0.12 0.58 2.09
C HIS A 51 1.45 1.04 1.49
N ASP A 52 1.45 1.53 0.27
CA ASP A 52 2.62 2.15 -0.31
C ASP A 52 2.29 3.36 -1.18
N TYR A 53 3.04 4.42 -0.95
CA TYR A 53 3.05 5.62 -1.76
C TYR A 53 4.44 5.74 -2.41
N PHE A 54 4.53 5.18 -3.60
CA PHE A 54 5.78 4.93 -4.30
C PHE A 54 6.63 6.20 -4.49
N ARG A 55 7.93 6.01 -4.39
CA ARG A 55 8.96 7.04 -4.62
C ARG A 55 8.83 8.26 -3.71
N ARG A 56 8.67 8.05 -2.41
CA ARG A 56 8.58 9.13 -1.42
C ARG A 56 9.93 9.84 -1.23
N LYS A 57 9.94 11.18 -1.35
CA LYS A 57 11.05 12.07 -0.97
C LYS A 57 10.58 13.14 0.02
N PRO A 58 11.48 13.75 0.82
CA PRO A 58 11.13 14.86 1.71
C PRO A 58 10.41 16.02 0.99
N ASN A 59 10.86 16.38 -0.21
CA ASN A 59 10.09 17.21 -1.14
C ASN A 59 9.69 16.37 -2.35
N PRO A 60 8.39 16.01 -2.48
CA PRO A 60 7.92 15.15 -3.55
C PRO A 60 8.10 15.76 -4.95
N ASN A 61 8.12 17.09 -5.09
CA ASN A 61 8.38 17.76 -6.37
C ASN A 61 9.81 17.54 -6.90
N ASN A 62 10.75 17.07 -6.07
CA ASN A 62 12.09 16.69 -6.48
C ASN A 62 12.16 15.26 -7.07
N VAL A 63 11.06 14.52 -7.15
CA VAL A 63 11.00 13.22 -7.83
C VAL A 63 10.92 13.47 -9.33
N THR A 64 11.82 12.90 -10.10
CA THR A 64 11.78 12.97 -11.58
C THR A 64 10.78 11.94 -12.14
N TYR A 65 10.32 12.12 -13.38
CA TYR A 65 9.51 11.11 -14.07
C TYR A 65 10.24 9.77 -14.18
N GLN A 66 11.53 9.78 -14.44
CA GLN A 66 12.33 8.54 -14.52
C GLN A 66 12.39 7.80 -13.18
N GLU A 67 12.56 8.53 -12.08
CA GLU A 67 12.55 7.92 -10.74
C GLU A 67 11.18 7.37 -10.38
N MET A 68 10.11 8.07 -10.73
CA MET A 68 8.74 7.59 -10.54
C MET A 68 8.52 6.28 -11.31
N LEU A 69 8.84 6.26 -12.60
CA LEU A 69 8.67 5.06 -13.43
C LEU A 69 9.55 3.89 -12.97
N ASN A 70 10.77 4.15 -12.51
CA ASN A 70 11.67 3.11 -12.00
C ASN A 70 11.20 2.51 -10.66
N SER A 71 10.34 3.21 -9.90
CA SER A 71 9.86 2.70 -8.62
C SER A 71 8.84 1.57 -8.71
N ILE A 72 8.43 1.18 -9.91
CA ILE A 72 7.57 0.00 -10.15
C ILE A 72 8.14 -1.26 -9.49
N SER A 73 9.46 -1.42 -9.48
CA SER A 73 10.14 -2.55 -8.83
C SER A 73 9.93 -2.61 -7.31
N GLU A 74 9.50 -1.52 -6.68
CA GLU A 74 9.20 -1.48 -5.24
C GLU A 74 8.04 -2.44 -4.89
N VAL A 75 7.11 -2.70 -5.83
CA VAL A 75 6.02 -3.68 -5.62
C VAL A 75 6.59 -5.07 -5.28
N GLN A 76 7.49 -5.57 -6.12
CA GLN A 76 8.14 -6.87 -5.90
C GLN A 76 8.94 -6.88 -4.59
N GLN A 77 9.67 -5.78 -4.33
CA GLN A 77 10.47 -5.65 -3.11
C GLN A 77 9.59 -5.67 -1.85
N ASN A 78 8.44 -5.01 -1.87
CA ASN A 78 7.50 -5.00 -0.76
C ASN A 78 6.98 -6.41 -0.45
N VAL A 79 6.57 -7.17 -1.48
CA VAL A 79 6.13 -8.56 -1.30
C VAL A 79 7.25 -9.44 -0.75
N TYR A 80 8.46 -9.29 -1.28
CA TYR A 80 9.65 -10.00 -0.78
C TYR A 80 9.92 -9.68 0.69
N ASN A 81 9.91 -8.40 1.06
CA ASN A 81 10.16 -7.96 2.44
C ASN A 81 9.10 -8.51 3.42
N VAL A 82 7.81 -8.43 3.05
CA VAL A 82 6.72 -8.97 3.88
C VAL A 82 6.92 -10.47 4.11
N ASN A 83 7.21 -11.23 3.06
CA ASN A 83 7.43 -12.67 3.17
C ASN A 83 8.66 -13.03 4.02
N ASN A 84 9.73 -12.23 3.95
CA ASN A 84 10.89 -12.40 4.83
C ASN A 84 10.53 -12.10 6.30
N MET A 85 9.74 -11.05 6.56
CA MET A 85 9.29 -10.77 7.92
C MET A 85 8.39 -11.90 8.46
N VAL A 86 7.50 -12.47 7.63
CA VAL A 86 6.67 -13.62 8.01
C VAL A 86 7.56 -14.79 8.46
N THR A 87 8.55 -15.16 7.67
CA THR A 87 9.44 -16.29 8.03
C THR A 87 10.35 -15.99 9.21
N SER A 88 10.72 -14.73 9.42
CA SER A 88 11.60 -14.32 10.51
C SER A 88 10.89 -14.20 11.86
N TYR A 89 9.62 -13.80 11.85
CA TYR A 89 8.91 -13.42 13.09
C TYR A 89 7.73 -14.32 13.43
N THR A 90 7.43 -15.30 12.60
CA THR A 90 6.34 -16.27 12.84
C THR A 90 6.82 -17.70 12.59
N SER A 91 5.98 -18.67 12.91
CA SER A 91 6.19 -20.08 12.53
C SER A 91 5.68 -20.42 11.12
N LYS A 92 5.23 -19.42 10.34
CA LYS A 92 4.61 -19.63 9.04
C LYS A 92 5.65 -19.58 7.91
N PRO A 93 5.47 -20.37 6.84
CA PRO A 93 6.35 -20.31 5.68
C PRO A 93 6.15 -19.03 4.88
N SER A 94 7.11 -18.71 4.01
CA SER A 94 6.97 -17.64 3.01
C SER A 94 5.72 -17.86 2.15
N GLY A 95 4.97 -16.80 1.86
CA GLY A 95 3.74 -16.88 1.07
C GLY A 95 2.53 -17.48 1.79
N TYR A 96 2.62 -17.71 3.10
CA TYR A 96 1.49 -18.25 3.87
C TYR A 96 0.27 -17.35 3.86
N TYR A 97 0.47 -16.03 4.02
CA TYR A 97 -0.61 -15.07 4.02
C TYR A 97 -0.81 -14.44 2.64
N PRO A 98 -2.06 -14.36 2.13
CA PRO A 98 -2.36 -13.41 1.06
C PRO A 98 -1.97 -11.99 1.48
N ILE A 99 -1.52 -11.19 0.52
CA ILE A 99 -1.19 -9.77 0.75
C ILE A 99 -2.25 -8.91 0.06
N ALA A 100 -2.77 -7.92 0.77
CA ALA A 100 -3.65 -6.89 0.25
C ALA A 100 -2.93 -5.53 0.30
N MET A 101 -2.95 -4.77 -0.78
CA MET A 101 -2.52 -3.38 -0.81
C MET A 101 -3.76 -2.49 -0.81
N THR A 102 -4.21 -2.10 0.39
CA THR A 102 -5.48 -1.39 0.55
C THR A 102 -5.37 0.12 0.39
N GLU A 103 -4.16 0.64 0.26
CA GLU A 103 -3.88 1.99 -0.23
C GLU A 103 -2.59 1.97 -1.04
N PHE A 104 -2.63 2.58 -2.24
CA PHE A 104 -1.41 2.88 -2.98
C PHE A 104 -1.61 4.05 -3.93
N ASN A 105 -0.54 4.80 -4.16
CA ASN A 105 -0.40 5.82 -5.20
C ASN A 105 1.08 6.17 -5.34
N SER A 106 1.44 7.11 -6.23
CA SER A 106 2.75 7.75 -6.16
C SER A 106 2.77 8.86 -5.09
N LYS A 107 3.97 9.26 -4.63
CA LYS A 107 4.16 10.46 -3.81
C LYS A 107 5.19 11.36 -4.49
N THR A 108 4.72 12.06 -5.52
CA THR A 108 5.56 12.76 -6.51
C THR A 108 5.15 14.22 -6.76
N GLY A 109 4.31 14.79 -5.87
CA GLY A 109 3.86 16.16 -5.92
C GLY A 109 3.06 16.44 -7.20
N GLU A 110 3.34 17.54 -7.89
CA GLU A 110 2.61 17.94 -9.12
C GLU A 110 2.53 16.85 -10.20
N ARG A 111 3.41 15.84 -10.17
CA ARG A 111 3.36 14.72 -11.13
C ARG A 111 2.21 13.76 -10.88
N GLU A 112 1.65 13.76 -9.67
CA GLU A 112 0.50 12.92 -9.32
C GLU A 112 -0.72 13.20 -10.19
N ILE A 113 -0.87 14.44 -10.71
CA ILE A 113 -1.96 14.85 -11.60
C ILE A 113 -1.59 14.75 -13.10
N SER A 114 -0.50 14.07 -13.44
CA SER A 114 -0.04 13.96 -14.83
C SER A 114 -0.47 12.66 -15.50
N MET A 115 -0.51 12.65 -16.84
CA MET A 115 -0.68 11.42 -17.63
C MET A 115 0.41 10.37 -17.31
N ALA A 116 1.62 10.81 -16.99
CA ALA A 116 2.70 9.89 -16.61
C ALA A 116 2.37 9.12 -15.33
N ASN A 117 1.69 9.75 -14.36
CA ASN A 117 1.22 9.05 -13.17
C ASN A 117 0.12 8.02 -13.50
N ALA A 118 -0.79 8.32 -14.41
CA ALA A 118 -1.82 7.36 -14.83
C ALA A 118 -1.19 6.11 -15.46
N ILE A 119 -0.16 6.28 -16.30
CA ILE A 119 0.62 5.18 -16.87
C ILE A 119 1.36 4.41 -15.77
N PHE A 120 2.01 5.11 -14.85
CA PHE A 120 2.72 4.51 -13.71
C PHE A 120 1.77 3.66 -12.86
N ILE A 121 0.60 4.18 -12.46
CA ILE A 121 -0.41 3.45 -11.67
C ILE A 121 -0.88 2.18 -12.41
N SER A 122 -1.09 2.28 -13.73
CA SER A 122 -1.46 1.11 -14.54
C SER A 122 -0.38 0.03 -14.51
N GLN A 123 0.90 0.41 -14.58
CA GLN A 123 2.03 -0.52 -14.49
C GLN A 123 2.16 -1.11 -13.07
N VAL A 124 1.93 -0.29 -12.02
CA VAL A 124 1.91 -0.77 -10.63
C VAL A 124 0.85 -1.84 -10.45
N LEU A 125 -0.36 -1.65 -10.99
CA LEU A 125 -1.42 -2.68 -10.96
C LEU A 125 -0.99 -3.98 -11.65
N CYS A 126 -0.33 -3.89 -12.81
CA CYS A 126 0.21 -5.08 -13.49
C CYS A 126 1.26 -5.81 -12.63
N GLU A 127 2.17 -5.07 -11.98
CA GLU A 127 3.18 -5.67 -11.09
C GLU A 127 2.54 -6.26 -9.82
N GLN A 128 1.47 -5.66 -9.28
CA GLN A 128 0.73 -6.23 -8.17
C GLN A 128 0.10 -7.57 -8.54
N ILE A 129 -0.53 -7.67 -9.71
CA ILE A 129 -1.08 -8.93 -10.23
C ILE A 129 0.04 -9.98 -10.39
N LYS A 130 1.15 -9.60 -11.01
CA LYS A 130 2.31 -10.48 -11.24
C LYS A 130 2.93 -11.00 -9.93
N ASN A 131 2.88 -10.21 -8.87
CA ASN A 131 3.38 -10.57 -7.55
C ASN A 131 2.31 -11.16 -6.62
N ASN A 132 1.16 -11.59 -7.15
CA ASN A 132 0.06 -12.25 -6.43
C ASN A 132 -0.51 -11.40 -5.26
N ILE A 133 -0.56 -10.08 -5.40
CA ILE A 133 -1.30 -9.25 -4.46
C ILE A 133 -2.78 -9.50 -4.68
N GLY A 134 -3.46 -10.01 -3.65
CA GLY A 134 -4.84 -10.51 -3.75
C GLY A 134 -5.90 -9.41 -3.78
N MET A 135 -5.57 -8.19 -3.34
CA MET A 135 -6.45 -7.02 -3.35
C MET A 135 -5.62 -5.76 -3.58
N SER A 136 -6.11 -4.86 -4.44
CA SER A 136 -5.46 -3.60 -4.78
C SER A 136 -6.47 -2.47 -4.78
N LEU A 137 -6.32 -1.51 -3.87
CA LEU A 137 -7.20 -0.34 -3.76
C LEU A 137 -6.39 0.93 -3.97
N LEU A 138 -6.68 1.63 -5.06
CA LEU A 138 -6.05 2.92 -5.32
C LEU A 138 -6.57 3.98 -4.35
N TRP A 139 -5.69 4.69 -3.71
CA TRP A 139 -6.02 5.87 -2.93
C TRP A 139 -5.85 7.12 -3.80
N SER A 140 -6.94 7.82 -4.19
CA SER A 140 -8.32 7.49 -3.87
C SER A 140 -9.23 7.83 -5.06
N PHE A 141 -10.54 7.59 -4.94
CA PHE A 141 -11.50 8.01 -5.99
C PHE A 141 -11.54 9.54 -6.13
N GLN A 142 -11.63 10.25 -5.00
CA GLN A 142 -11.59 11.71 -4.96
C GLN A 142 -10.78 12.18 -3.75
N ASN A 143 -9.86 13.10 -3.99
CA ASN A 143 -9.05 13.73 -2.95
C ASN A 143 -9.05 15.26 -3.17
N GLY A 144 -8.00 15.94 -2.83
CA GLY A 144 -7.78 17.37 -3.07
C GLY A 144 -6.28 17.64 -3.14
N LEU A 145 -5.93 18.78 -3.70
CA LEU A 145 -4.54 19.21 -3.81
C LEU A 145 -3.89 19.31 -2.44
N ASP A 146 -2.73 18.69 -2.31
CA ASP A 146 -1.87 18.85 -1.14
C ASP A 146 -1.00 20.14 -1.25
N SER A 147 -0.20 20.40 -0.23
CA SER A 147 0.69 21.58 -0.20
C SER A 147 1.81 21.55 -1.26
N HIS A 148 2.00 20.45 -1.97
CA HIS A 148 2.99 20.28 -3.04
C HIS A 148 2.36 20.27 -4.43
N GLY A 149 1.06 20.56 -4.53
CA GLY A 149 0.32 20.56 -5.78
C GLY A 149 -0.06 19.18 -6.31
N GLY A 150 0.18 18.12 -5.53
CA GLY A 150 -0.24 16.75 -5.86
C GLY A 150 -1.69 16.49 -5.49
N ASP A 151 -2.32 15.56 -6.19
CA ASP A 151 -3.65 15.04 -5.87
C ASP A 151 -3.70 13.55 -6.15
N HIS A 152 -4.00 12.76 -5.15
CA HIS A 152 -4.14 11.30 -5.28
C HIS A 152 -5.51 10.88 -5.85
N GLY A 153 -6.42 11.82 -6.10
CA GLY A 153 -7.75 11.53 -6.64
C GLY A 153 -7.71 11.08 -8.09
N MET A 154 -8.51 10.07 -8.42
CA MET A 154 -8.80 9.71 -9.82
C MET A 154 -9.67 10.79 -10.50
N THR A 155 -10.44 11.55 -9.72
CA THR A 155 -11.28 12.64 -10.18
C THR A 155 -10.91 13.92 -9.45
N ALA A 156 -10.80 15.04 -10.20
CA ALA A 156 -10.54 16.35 -9.61
C ALA A 156 -11.74 16.87 -8.81
N ARG A 157 -11.47 17.42 -7.64
CA ARG A 157 -12.51 18.08 -6.82
C ARG A 157 -12.89 19.47 -7.34
N ASN A 158 -11.99 20.16 -8.08
CA ASN A 158 -12.21 21.47 -8.66
C ASN A 158 -12.02 21.44 -10.18
N SER A 159 -13.01 21.89 -10.92
CA SER A 159 -12.94 22.06 -12.38
C SER A 159 -11.81 22.98 -12.86
N THR A 160 -11.28 23.85 -12.02
CA THR A 160 -10.13 24.72 -12.31
C THR A 160 -8.82 23.97 -12.52
N VAL A 161 -8.65 22.78 -11.94
CA VAL A 161 -7.43 21.96 -12.13
C VAL A 161 -7.42 21.33 -13.53
N VAL A 162 -8.59 20.97 -14.06
CA VAL A 162 -8.73 20.38 -15.40
C VAL A 162 -8.47 21.40 -16.51
N GLN A 163 -8.74 22.67 -16.26
CA GLN A 163 -8.56 23.74 -17.27
C GLN A 163 -7.10 24.16 -17.48
N ASN A 164 -6.21 23.90 -16.52
CA ASN A 164 -4.80 24.30 -16.62
C ASN A 164 -3.88 23.22 -17.22
N ASN A 165 -4.42 22.05 -17.58
CA ASN A 165 -3.65 20.89 -18.08
C ASN A 165 -4.01 20.50 -19.52
N THR A 166 -4.76 21.34 -20.25
CA THR A 166 -4.97 21.24 -21.72
C THR A 166 -4.04 22.24 -22.50
#